data_0fc2982352bf630236d37f57ee30f1ff
#
_entry.id   0fc2982352bf630236d37f57ee30f1ff
#
_cell.length_a   1.000
_cell.length_b   1.000
_cell.length_c   1.000
_cell.angle_alpha   90.00
_cell.angle_beta   90.00
_cell.angle_gamma   90.00
#
_symmetry.space_group_name_H-M   'P 1'
#
loop_
_entity.id
_entity.type
_entity.pdbx_description
1 polymer ?
#
loop_
_entity_poly.entity_id
_entity_poly.type
_entity_poly.pdbx_seq_one_letter_code
_entity_poly.pdbx_strand_id
1 'polypeptide(L)'
;MTKNEIADVINGSLKGIARQIKTNHRLELKEDDIIIVEKAESWTDGGEFTVENEREFEYCFICINECPVHIVDYENEEETETLGATDCEAEKEVLVPAGTKFRIVSISTDEDYKEMGYYNIDVEYIN
;
A
#
# COMPACT_ATOMS: atom_id res chain seq x y z
N MET A 1 -1.25 -3.78 21.88
CA MET A 1 -0.41 -4.10 20.69
C MET A 1 -0.19 -2.84 19.86
N THR A 2 0.97 -2.74 19.24
CA THR A 2 1.24 -1.68 18.27
C THR A 2 0.86 -2.14 16.87
N LYS A 3 0.74 -1.20 15.93
CA LYS A 3 0.49 -1.51 14.52
C LYS A 3 1.56 -2.45 13.96
N ASN A 4 2.83 -2.25 14.32
CA ASN A 4 3.92 -3.13 13.87
C ASN A 4 3.74 -4.56 14.40
N GLU A 5 3.37 -4.73 15.65
CA GLU A 5 3.14 -6.04 16.24
C GLU A 5 1.96 -6.77 15.56
N ILE A 6 0.89 -6.06 15.26
CA ILE A 6 -0.26 -6.62 14.53
C ILE A 6 0.17 -7.05 13.12
N ALA A 7 0.91 -6.19 12.42
CA ALA A 7 1.37 -6.48 11.06
C ALA A 7 2.32 -7.67 10.97
N ASP A 8 3.08 -7.93 12.03
CA ASP A 8 4.01 -9.07 12.08
C ASP A 8 3.30 -10.43 12.14
N VAL A 9 2.01 -10.44 12.47
CA VAL A 9 1.19 -11.65 12.46
C VAL A 9 0.63 -11.88 11.05
N ILE A 10 1.40 -12.56 10.22
CA ILE A 10 0.98 -12.86 8.84
C ILE A 10 -0.13 -13.90 8.88
N ASN A 11 -1.28 -13.56 8.31
CA ASN A 11 -2.44 -14.44 8.26
C ASN A 11 -3.00 -14.62 6.85
N GLY A 12 -2.33 -14.10 5.84
CA GLY A 12 -2.74 -14.26 4.46
C GLY A 12 -1.64 -13.88 3.47
N SER A 13 -1.89 -14.16 2.21
CA SER A 13 -1.03 -13.78 1.10
C SER A 13 -1.94 -13.32 -0.04
N LEU A 14 -1.78 -12.08 -0.49
CA LEU A 14 -2.70 -11.46 -1.44
C LEU A 14 -1.96 -10.86 -2.62
N LYS A 15 -2.58 -10.97 -3.78
CA LYS A 15 -2.10 -10.41 -5.04
C LYS A 15 -2.93 -9.16 -5.37
N GLY A 16 -2.28 -8.13 -5.88
CA GLY A 16 -2.99 -6.93 -6.33
C GLY A 16 -3.31 -5.93 -5.22
N ILE A 17 -2.68 -6.06 -4.07
CA ILE A 17 -2.84 -5.05 -3.03
C ILE A 17 -2.26 -3.72 -3.50
N ALA A 18 -2.84 -2.62 -3.06
CA ALA A 18 -2.49 -1.30 -3.52
C ALA A 18 -2.36 -0.29 -2.39
N ARG A 19 -1.47 0.69 -2.59
CA ARG A 19 -1.26 1.79 -1.64
C ARG A 19 -1.21 3.10 -2.41
N GLN A 20 -2.05 4.05 -2.02
CA GLN A 20 -2.05 5.39 -2.57
C GLN A 20 -1.32 6.33 -1.62
N ILE A 21 -0.40 7.14 -2.16
CA ILE A 21 0.27 8.19 -1.41
C ILE A 21 0.21 9.50 -2.16
N LYS A 22 0.22 10.60 -1.42
CA LYS A 22 0.19 11.97 -1.96
C LYS A 22 1.38 12.73 -1.42
N THR A 23 2.10 13.41 -2.31
CA THR A 23 3.29 14.17 -1.93
C THR A 23 3.29 15.56 -2.54
N ASN A 24 4.03 16.49 -1.92
CA ASN A 24 4.21 17.84 -2.45
C ASN A 24 5.45 17.97 -3.34
N HIS A 25 6.20 16.89 -3.51
CA HIS A 25 7.37 16.84 -4.38
C HIS A 25 7.40 15.53 -5.13
N ARG A 26 8.05 15.53 -6.29
CA ARG A 26 8.19 14.34 -7.11
C ARG A 26 9.13 13.35 -6.44
N LEU A 27 8.70 12.09 -6.34
CA LEU A 27 9.56 11.02 -5.84
C LEU A 27 10.51 10.56 -6.94
N GLU A 28 11.78 10.37 -6.58
CA GLU A 28 12.80 9.86 -7.50
C GLU A 28 12.78 8.32 -7.47
N LEU A 29 11.91 7.75 -8.27
CA LEU A 29 11.74 6.30 -8.37
C LEU A 29 12.20 5.81 -9.74
N LYS A 30 12.82 4.63 -9.77
CA LYS A 30 13.33 4.00 -10.99
C LYS A 30 12.93 2.53 -11.02
N GLU A 31 12.78 1.99 -12.22
CA GLU A 31 12.62 0.55 -12.40
C GLU A 31 13.82 -0.18 -11.77
N ASP A 32 13.54 -1.34 -11.20
CA ASP A 32 14.49 -2.19 -10.47
C ASP A 32 14.93 -1.67 -9.09
N ASP A 33 14.50 -0.48 -8.67
CA ASP A 33 14.75 -0.01 -7.32
C ASP A 33 14.08 -0.93 -6.29
N ILE A 34 14.77 -1.14 -5.17
CA ILE A 34 14.25 -1.93 -4.06
C ILE A 34 13.73 -0.97 -2.98
N ILE A 35 12.47 -1.16 -2.62
CA ILE A 35 11.82 -0.42 -1.55
C ILE A 35 11.74 -1.34 -0.34
N ILE A 36 12.26 -0.91 0.80
CA ILE A 36 12.17 -1.63 2.06
C ILE A 36 11.18 -0.90 2.96
N VAL A 37 10.17 -1.63 3.41
CA VAL A 37 9.16 -1.08 4.32
C VAL A 37 9.81 -0.86 5.69
N GLU A 38 9.88 0.38 6.15
CA GLU A 38 10.55 0.74 7.40
C GLU A 38 9.68 0.48 8.63
N LYS A 39 8.38 0.67 8.49
CA LYS A 39 7.38 0.38 9.54
C LYS A 39 6.12 -0.11 8.87
N ALA A 40 5.26 -0.79 9.64
CA ALA A 40 4.02 -1.35 9.10
C ALA A 40 3.22 -0.32 8.29
N GLU A 41 2.79 -0.72 7.10
CA GLU A 41 2.05 0.12 6.18
C GLU A 41 0.66 -0.46 5.92
N SER A 42 -0.32 0.44 5.79
CA SER A 42 -1.67 0.06 5.39
C SER A 42 -1.78 0.04 3.87
N TRP A 43 -2.24 -1.08 3.33
CA TRP A 43 -2.54 -1.28 1.93
C TRP A 43 -4.00 -1.68 1.78
N THR A 44 -4.52 -1.70 0.57
CA THR A 44 -5.91 -2.03 0.28
C THR A 44 -5.99 -3.24 -0.65
N ASP A 45 -6.87 -4.18 -0.32
CA ASP A 45 -7.14 -5.35 -1.17
C ASP A 45 -8.39 -5.09 -2.02
N GLY A 46 -8.19 -4.51 -3.21
CA GLY A 46 -9.27 -4.26 -4.17
C GLY A 46 -10.21 -3.12 -3.80
N GLY A 47 -9.80 -2.22 -2.90
CA GLY A 47 -10.57 -1.02 -2.58
C GLY A 47 -10.54 0.01 -3.70
N GLU A 48 -11.53 0.89 -3.72
CA GLU A 48 -11.58 1.99 -4.66
C GLU A 48 -10.69 3.14 -4.18
N PHE A 49 -9.96 3.74 -5.11
CA PHE A 49 -9.16 4.92 -4.83
C PHE A 49 -9.93 6.17 -5.19
N THR A 50 -9.94 7.12 -4.28
CA THR A 50 -10.43 8.46 -4.56
C THR A 50 -9.21 9.33 -4.86
N VAL A 51 -9.12 9.81 -6.11
CA VAL A 51 -8.08 10.74 -6.51
C VAL A 51 -8.55 12.14 -6.14
N GLU A 52 -7.99 12.69 -5.07
CA GLU A 52 -8.23 14.07 -4.67
C GLU A 52 -6.94 14.86 -4.93
N ASN A 53 -7.00 15.77 -5.89
CA ASN A 53 -5.84 16.58 -6.28
C ASN A 53 -5.56 17.72 -5.28
N GLU A 54 -5.48 17.41 -3.99
CA GLU A 54 -5.12 18.38 -2.96
C GLU A 54 -3.62 18.64 -2.89
N ARG A 55 -2.83 17.72 -3.45
CA ARG A 55 -1.37 17.81 -3.48
C ARG A 55 -0.88 17.69 -4.91
N GLU A 56 0.35 18.09 -5.13
CA GLU A 56 0.96 18.19 -6.46
C GLU A 56 1.17 16.84 -7.13
N PHE A 57 1.48 15.80 -6.35
CA PHE A 57 1.78 14.47 -6.89
C PHE A 57 1.03 13.37 -6.16
N GLU A 58 0.44 12.46 -6.93
CA GLU A 58 -0.19 11.25 -6.40
C GLU A 58 0.44 10.01 -7.00
N TYR A 59 0.65 8.99 -6.16
CA TYR A 59 1.24 7.72 -6.56
C TYR A 59 0.34 6.58 -6.09
N CYS A 60 0.15 5.59 -6.98
CA CYS A 60 -0.55 4.35 -6.64
C CYS A 60 0.41 3.19 -6.84
N PHE A 61 0.80 2.54 -5.75
CA PHE A 61 1.63 1.35 -5.79
C PHE A 61 0.73 0.12 -5.84
N ILE A 62 0.97 -0.77 -6.79
CA ILE A 62 0.23 -2.03 -6.94
C ILE A 62 1.21 -3.18 -6.90
N CYS A 63 1.01 -4.13 -5.98
CA CYS A 63 1.82 -5.34 -5.91
C CYS A 63 1.26 -6.37 -6.88
N ILE A 64 2.03 -6.71 -7.91
CA ILE A 64 1.57 -7.57 -9.01
C ILE A 64 1.64 -9.07 -8.72
N ASN A 65 2.31 -9.46 -7.65
CA ASN A 65 2.41 -10.85 -7.21
C ASN A 65 1.88 -11.00 -5.78
N GLU A 66 1.86 -12.23 -5.28
CA GLU A 66 1.40 -12.48 -3.91
C GLU A 66 2.39 -11.93 -2.88
N CYS A 67 1.86 -11.19 -1.91
CA CYS A 67 2.62 -10.61 -0.81
C CYS A 67 2.06 -11.11 0.52
N PRO A 68 2.91 -11.62 1.43
CA PRO A 68 2.47 -11.97 2.78
C PRO A 68 2.00 -10.73 3.52
N VAL A 69 0.81 -10.78 4.09
CA VAL A 69 0.17 -9.65 4.77
C VAL A 69 -0.57 -10.09 6.02
N HIS A 70 -0.92 -9.11 6.84
CA HIS A 70 -1.91 -9.28 7.89
C HIS A 70 -3.23 -8.69 7.40
N ILE A 71 -4.23 -9.55 7.21
CA ILE A 71 -5.59 -9.12 6.85
C ILE A 71 -6.26 -8.65 8.14
N VAL A 72 -6.68 -7.39 8.17
CA VAL A 72 -7.27 -6.77 9.36
C VAL A 72 -8.59 -7.46 9.73
N ASP A 73 -8.71 -7.83 10.98
CA ASP A 73 -9.92 -8.41 11.55
C ASP A 73 -10.77 -7.32 12.20
N TYR A 74 -11.82 -6.88 11.51
CA TYR A 74 -12.70 -5.81 11.99
C TYR A 74 -13.60 -6.24 13.16
N GLU A 75 -13.66 -7.53 13.45
CA GLU A 75 -14.38 -8.05 14.61
C GLU A 75 -13.51 -8.08 15.87
N ASN A 76 -12.19 -7.90 15.71
CA ASN A 76 -11.25 -7.86 16.81
C ASN A 76 -11.14 -6.44 17.35
N GLU A 77 -11.69 -6.19 18.54
CA GLU A 77 -11.70 -4.86 19.17
C GLU A 77 -10.30 -4.31 19.41
N GLU A 78 -9.36 -5.14 19.82
CA GLU A 78 -7.99 -4.73 20.07
C GLU A 78 -7.30 -4.22 18.79
N GLU A 79 -7.48 -4.94 17.69
CA GLU A 79 -6.95 -4.54 16.39
C GLU A 79 -7.58 -3.25 15.89
N THR A 80 -8.91 -3.16 15.88
CA THR A 80 -9.63 -1.99 15.38
C THR A 80 -9.36 -0.76 16.24
N GLU A 81 -9.23 -0.91 17.53
CA GLU A 81 -8.90 0.19 18.43
C GLU A 81 -7.47 0.71 18.18
N THR A 82 -6.51 -0.19 18.06
CA THR A 82 -5.10 0.18 17.79
C THR A 82 -4.94 0.87 16.44
N LEU A 83 -5.66 0.40 15.42
CA LEU A 83 -5.56 0.92 14.05
C LEU A 83 -6.45 2.13 13.80
N GLY A 84 -7.36 2.45 14.72
CA GLY A 84 -8.35 3.50 14.53
C GLY A 84 -9.35 3.19 13.42
N ALA A 85 -9.53 1.92 13.08
CA ALA A 85 -10.33 1.47 11.95
C ALA A 85 -11.77 1.20 12.37
N THR A 86 -12.55 2.25 12.60
CA THR A 86 -13.92 2.10 13.04
C THR A 86 -14.94 1.83 11.93
N ASP A 87 -14.61 2.21 10.68
CA ASP A 87 -15.53 2.08 9.54
C ASP A 87 -14.83 1.66 8.24
N CYS A 88 -13.76 0.88 8.33
CA CYS A 88 -12.89 0.58 7.19
C CYS A 88 -13.16 -0.75 6.48
N GLU A 89 -14.26 -1.44 6.77
CA GLU A 89 -14.62 -2.69 6.09
C GLU A 89 -14.67 -2.51 4.56
N ALA A 90 -15.14 -1.35 4.10
CA ALA A 90 -15.20 -1.02 2.68
C ALA A 90 -13.83 -0.81 2.05
N GLU A 91 -12.83 -0.47 2.84
CA GLU A 91 -11.46 -0.23 2.37
C GLU A 91 -10.63 -1.50 2.27
N LYS A 92 -11.08 -2.60 2.86
CA LYS A 92 -10.38 -3.90 2.85
C LYS A 92 -8.91 -3.74 3.22
N GLU A 93 -8.68 -3.14 4.36
CA GLU A 93 -7.32 -2.86 4.83
C GLU A 93 -6.52 -4.13 5.10
N VAL A 94 -5.29 -4.14 4.61
CA VAL A 94 -4.29 -5.16 4.95
C VAL A 94 -3.03 -4.44 5.43
N LEU A 95 -2.26 -5.09 6.28
CA LEU A 95 -1.01 -4.52 6.78
C LEU A 95 0.18 -5.24 6.17
N VAL A 96 1.12 -4.46 5.67
CA VAL A 96 2.41 -4.95 5.19
C VAL A 96 3.44 -4.68 6.30
N PRO A 97 4.10 -5.73 6.82
CA PRO A 97 5.00 -5.55 7.96
C PRO A 97 6.32 -4.86 7.59
N ALA A 98 6.95 -4.27 8.59
CA ALA A 98 8.29 -3.72 8.43
C ALA A 98 9.27 -4.81 7.96
N GLY A 99 10.22 -4.44 7.12
CA GLY A 99 11.19 -5.35 6.53
C GLY A 99 10.75 -6.01 5.23
N THR A 100 9.49 -5.85 4.83
CA THR A 100 9.02 -6.32 3.53
C THR A 100 9.75 -5.57 2.42
N LYS A 101 10.14 -6.29 1.36
CA LYS A 101 10.87 -5.71 0.24
C LYS A 101 10.04 -5.80 -1.03
N PHE A 102 10.01 -4.71 -1.77
CA PHE A 102 9.39 -4.63 -3.09
C PHE A 102 10.40 -4.16 -4.11
N ARG A 103 10.34 -4.73 -5.31
CA ARG A 103 11.10 -4.23 -6.45
C ARG A 103 10.16 -3.49 -7.39
N ILE A 104 10.55 -2.31 -7.85
CA ILE A 104 9.76 -1.56 -8.83
C ILE A 104 9.89 -2.22 -10.20
N VAL A 105 8.76 -2.63 -10.76
CA VAL A 105 8.68 -3.32 -12.05
C VAL A 105 8.46 -2.32 -13.18
N SER A 106 7.53 -1.39 -13.00
CA SER A 106 7.23 -0.37 -14.01
C SER A 106 6.68 0.90 -13.36
N ILE A 107 6.85 2.01 -14.06
CA ILE A 107 6.36 3.32 -13.64
C ILE A 107 5.65 3.93 -14.84
N SER A 108 4.41 4.42 -14.66
CA SER A 108 3.67 5.09 -15.71
C SER A 108 4.35 6.42 -16.11
N THR A 109 4.03 6.90 -17.30
CA THR A 109 4.63 8.12 -17.84
C THR A 109 3.94 9.39 -17.34
N ASP A 110 4.56 10.54 -17.58
CA ASP A 110 3.95 11.84 -17.27
C ASP A 110 2.68 12.07 -18.09
N GLU A 111 2.60 11.52 -19.29
CA GLU A 111 1.39 11.59 -20.14
C GLU A 111 0.26 10.79 -19.50
N ASP A 112 0.54 9.61 -18.98
CA ASP A 112 -0.44 8.80 -18.25
C ASP A 112 -0.91 9.54 -17.00
N TYR A 113 -0.04 10.26 -16.31
CA TYR A 113 -0.40 11.08 -15.15
C TYR A 113 -1.47 12.12 -15.51
N LYS A 114 -1.33 12.77 -16.65
CA LYS A 114 -2.29 13.79 -17.10
C LYS A 114 -3.68 13.21 -17.35
N GLU A 115 -3.75 11.96 -17.82
CA GLU A 115 -5.00 11.29 -18.09
C GLU A 115 -5.63 10.67 -16.83
N MET A 116 -4.80 10.08 -15.97
CA MET A 116 -5.25 9.29 -14.81
C MET A 116 -5.32 10.09 -13.51
N GLY A 117 -4.50 11.13 -13.39
CA GLY A 117 -4.40 11.93 -12.18
C GLY A 117 -3.45 11.36 -11.13
N TYR A 118 -2.74 10.28 -11.44
CA TYR A 118 -1.75 9.66 -10.54
C TYR A 118 -0.71 8.88 -11.35
N TYR A 119 0.46 8.65 -10.73
CA TYR A 119 1.46 7.74 -11.27
C TYR A 119 1.13 6.33 -10.78
N ASN A 120 1.02 5.39 -11.72
CA ASN A 120 0.85 3.97 -11.40
C ASN A 120 2.24 3.32 -11.33
N ILE A 121 2.54 2.71 -10.19
CA ILE A 121 3.83 2.05 -9.97
C ILE A 121 3.55 0.59 -9.64
N ASP A 122 3.92 -0.29 -10.57
CA ASP A 122 3.82 -1.73 -10.35
C ASP A 122 5.06 -2.19 -9.59
N VAL A 123 4.84 -2.90 -8.49
CA VAL A 123 5.92 -3.47 -7.68
C VAL A 123 5.70 -4.95 -7.52
N GLU A 124 6.77 -5.69 -7.24
CA GLU A 124 6.68 -7.10 -6.89
C GLU A 124 7.29 -7.34 -5.52
N TYR A 125 6.64 -8.21 -4.75
CA TYR A 125 7.20 -8.66 -3.48
C TYR A 125 8.40 -9.56 -3.75
N ILE A 126 9.50 -9.32 -3.02
CA ILE A 126 10.72 -10.12 -3.06
C ILE A 126 11.13 -10.49 -1.63
N ASN A 127 11.84 -11.59 -1.50
CA ASN A 127 12.35 -12.02 -0.21
C ASN A 127 13.66 -11.32 0.16
#